data_a50a50bb34ca28b1fa646da995c1e00d
#
_entry.id   a50a50bb34ca28b1fa646da995c1e00d
#
_cell.length_a   1.000
_cell.length_b   1.000
_cell.length_c   1.000
_cell.angle_alpha   90.00
_cell.angle_beta   90.00
_cell.angle_gamma   90.00
#
_symmetry.space_group_name_H-M   'P 1'
#
loop_
_entity.id
_entity.type
_entity.pdbx_description
1 polymer ?
#
loop_
_entity_poly.entity_id
_entity_poly.type
_entity_poly.pdbx_seq_one_letter_code
_entity_poly.pdbx_strand_id
1 'polypeptide(L)'
;MSRALSLLAGAALGCALAGPATAQDAPKGDAANGKKVYLADGCYFCHGRVGQGGAYNGPAPVLAKTEMPFEGFKGQLRQPAQDMPAYSEAVMSDQQIADIYAFVQSLPGRRDPKSIAILNN
;
A
#
# COMPACT_ATOMS: atom_id res chain seq x y z
N MET A 1 42.42 -32.06 51.17
CA MET A 1 42.88 -31.63 49.86
C MET A 1 41.79 -31.98 48.85
N SER A 2 40.82 -31.07 48.62
CA SER A 2 39.69 -31.31 47.73
C SER A 2 39.72 -30.29 46.60
N ARG A 3 39.86 -30.75 45.38
CA ARG A 3 39.83 -29.94 44.17
C ARG A 3 38.41 -29.80 43.70
N ALA A 4 37.89 -28.58 43.77
CA ALA A 4 36.61 -28.25 43.17
C ALA A 4 36.79 -28.02 41.66
N LEU A 5 36.00 -28.77 40.87
CA LEU A 5 35.96 -28.71 39.43
C LEU A 5 34.81 -27.76 39.03
N SER A 6 35.12 -26.56 38.54
CA SER A 6 34.14 -25.59 38.08
C SER A 6 33.74 -25.92 36.63
N LEU A 7 32.48 -26.28 36.42
CA LEU A 7 31.87 -26.45 35.10
C LEU A 7 31.41 -25.11 34.60
N LEU A 8 32.04 -24.60 33.54
CA LEU A 8 31.60 -23.44 32.79
C LEU A 8 30.50 -23.87 31.78
N ALA A 9 29.28 -23.51 32.06
CA ALA A 9 28.18 -23.69 31.12
C ALA A 9 28.23 -22.56 30.08
N GLY A 10 28.61 -22.88 28.84
CA GLY A 10 28.55 -21.98 27.70
C GLY A 10 27.12 -21.81 27.23
N ALA A 11 26.57 -20.63 27.37
CA ALA A 11 25.30 -20.24 26.76
C ALA A 11 25.52 -19.95 25.26
N ALA A 12 25.05 -20.84 24.39
CA ALA A 12 25.00 -20.60 22.95
C ALA A 12 23.86 -19.65 22.64
N LEU A 13 24.20 -18.41 22.27
CA LEU A 13 23.27 -17.39 21.80
C LEU A 13 22.84 -17.74 20.38
N GLY A 14 21.67 -18.33 20.23
CA GLY A 14 21.08 -18.67 18.94
C GLY A 14 20.66 -17.39 18.21
N CYS A 15 21.43 -17.00 17.20
CA CYS A 15 21.08 -15.93 16.27
C CYS A 15 19.95 -16.43 15.36
N ALA A 16 18.70 -16.08 15.64
CA ALA A 16 17.58 -16.36 14.75
C ALA A 16 17.77 -15.53 13.47
N LEU A 17 18.08 -16.22 12.37
CA LEU A 17 18.10 -15.61 11.03
C LEU A 17 16.65 -15.25 10.66
N ALA A 18 16.31 -13.98 10.76
CA ALA A 18 15.10 -13.47 10.17
C ALA A 18 15.24 -13.63 8.63
N GLY A 19 14.50 -14.58 8.08
CA GLY A 19 14.41 -14.77 6.63
C GLY A 19 13.88 -13.50 5.97
N PRO A 20 14.18 -13.27 4.67
CA PRO A 20 13.62 -12.14 3.96
C PRO A 20 12.09 -12.23 4.00
N ALA A 21 11.43 -11.17 4.45
CA ALA A 21 9.99 -11.03 4.33
C ALA A 21 9.66 -11.04 2.83
N THR A 22 9.09 -12.13 2.35
CA THR A 22 8.55 -12.19 0.99
C THR A 22 7.44 -11.17 0.92
N ALA A 23 7.61 -10.15 0.06
CA ALA A 23 6.49 -9.29 -0.33
C ALA A 23 5.40 -10.21 -0.86
N GLN A 24 4.28 -10.29 -0.13
CA GLN A 24 3.14 -11.08 -0.60
C GLN A 24 2.61 -10.37 -1.84
N ASP A 25 2.59 -11.11 -2.96
CA ASP A 25 2.00 -10.61 -4.19
C ASP A 25 0.55 -10.22 -3.92
N ALA A 26 0.13 -9.07 -4.45
CA ALA A 26 -1.25 -8.63 -4.33
C ALA A 26 -2.19 -9.72 -4.88
N PRO A 27 -3.35 -9.97 -4.23
CA PRO A 27 -4.35 -10.86 -4.78
C PRO A 27 -4.71 -10.42 -6.21
N LYS A 28 -5.07 -11.38 -7.06
CA LYS A 28 -5.51 -11.07 -8.42
C LYS A 28 -6.74 -10.16 -8.36
N GLY A 29 -6.60 -8.92 -8.80
CA GLY A 29 -7.68 -7.94 -8.89
C GLY A 29 -8.16 -7.72 -10.32
N ASP A 30 -9.42 -7.28 -10.45
CA ASP A 30 -10.03 -6.85 -11.70
C ASP A 30 -10.03 -5.31 -11.77
N ALA A 31 -9.18 -4.74 -12.61
CA ALA A 31 -9.07 -3.29 -12.76
C ALA A 31 -10.37 -2.62 -13.26
N ALA A 32 -11.17 -3.30 -14.07
CA ALA A 32 -12.44 -2.76 -14.56
C ALA A 32 -13.48 -2.68 -13.43
N ASN A 33 -13.56 -3.71 -12.59
CA ASN A 33 -14.38 -3.69 -11.39
C ASN A 33 -13.84 -2.67 -10.36
N GLY A 34 -12.51 -2.63 -10.17
CA GLY A 34 -11.87 -1.67 -9.29
C GLY A 34 -12.19 -0.21 -9.64
N LYS A 35 -12.24 0.12 -10.94
CA LYS A 35 -12.69 1.44 -11.39
C LYS A 35 -14.13 1.73 -10.97
N LYS A 36 -15.04 0.76 -11.09
CA LYS A 36 -16.44 0.93 -10.68
C LYS A 36 -16.55 1.17 -9.18
N VAL A 37 -15.88 0.36 -8.38
CA VAL A 37 -15.87 0.49 -6.91
C VAL A 37 -15.24 1.83 -6.50
N TYR A 38 -14.10 2.19 -7.08
CA TYR A 38 -13.41 3.46 -6.84
C TYR A 38 -14.31 4.69 -7.06
N LEU A 39 -15.13 4.64 -8.10
CA LEU A 39 -16.08 5.71 -8.40
C LEU A 39 -17.33 5.64 -7.51
N ALA A 40 -17.86 4.45 -7.24
CA ALA A 40 -19.06 4.27 -6.42
C ALA A 40 -18.84 4.68 -4.97
N ASP A 41 -17.67 4.33 -4.40
CA ASP A 41 -17.33 4.61 -3.01
C ASP A 41 -16.68 5.99 -2.80
N GLY A 42 -16.66 6.83 -3.83
CA GLY A 42 -16.30 8.25 -3.72
C GLY A 42 -14.81 8.54 -3.59
N CYS A 43 -13.92 7.58 -3.81
CA CYS A 43 -12.45 7.77 -3.73
C CYS A 43 -11.97 8.94 -4.61
N TYR A 44 -12.66 9.15 -5.73
CA TYR A 44 -12.34 10.21 -6.69
C TYR A 44 -12.52 11.63 -6.15
N PHE A 45 -13.33 11.84 -5.12
CA PHE A 45 -13.53 13.17 -4.54
C PHE A 45 -12.25 13.77 -3.98
N CYS A 46 -11.40 12.94 -3.39
CA CYS A 46 -10.12 13.36 -2.83
C CYS A 46 -8.95 13.03 -3.77
N HIS A 47 -8.98 11.84 -4.40
CA HIS A 47 -7.85 11.32 -5.17
C HIS A 47 -7.94 11.57 -6.67
N GLY A 48 -9.05 12.17 -7.15
CA GLY A 48 -9.29 12.39 -8.57
C GLY A 48 -9.75 11.16 -9.34
N ARG A 49 -10.39 11.35 -10.50
CA ARG A 49 -11.01 10.26 -11.27
C ARG A 49 -10.04 9.24 -11.85
N VAL A 50 -8.79 9.63 -11.98
CA VAL A 50 -7.68 8.79 -12.48
C VAL A 50 -6.55 8.70 -11.46
N GLY A 51 -6.86 8.86 -10.18
CA GLY A 51 -5.89 8.76 -9.10
C GLY A 51 -4.78 9.80 -9.15
N GLN A 52 -5.02 10.96 -9.78
CA GLN A 52 -4.02 12.02 -9.94
C GLN A 52 -3.72 12.78 -8.63
N GLY A 53 -4.50 12.58 -7.59
CA GLY A 53 -4.38 13.28 -6.30
C GLY A 53 -4.89 14.72 -6.33
N GLY A 54 -4.89 15.37 -5.17
CA GLY A 54 -5.15 16.79 -5.04
C GLY A 54 -6.46 17.29 -5.66
N ALA A 55 -7.53 16.47 -5.57
CA ALA A 55 -8.80 16.79 -6.20
C ALA A 55 -9.68 17.69 -5.31
N TYR A 56 -10.97 17.55 -5.36
CA TYR A 56 -11.98 18.49 -4.89
C TYR A 56 -11.91 18.87 -3.40
N ASN A 57 -11.53 17.94 -2.51
CA ASN A 57 -11.58 18.13 -1.05
C ASN A 57 -10.21 18.26 -0.38
N GLY A 58 -9.19 18.71 -1.08
CA GLY A 58 -7.89 19.01 -0.49
C GLY A 58 -6.74 18.13 -0.99
N PRO A 59 -5.58 18.23 -0.34
CA PRO A 59 -4.35 17.57 -0.79
C PRO A 59 -4.38 16.08 -0.47
N ALA A 60 -4.89 15.27 -1.39
CA ALA A 60 -4.78 13.83 -1.30
C ALA A 60 -3.61 13.30 -2.16
N PRO A 61 -2.95 12.21 -1.74
CA PRO A 61 -1.83 11.66 -2.50
C PRO A 61 -2.27 11.11 -3.85
N VAL A 62 -1.32 11.08 -4.79
CA VAL A 62 -1.48 10.39 -6.07
C VAL A 62 -1.54 8.89 -5.83
N LEU A 63 -2.57 8.25 -6.38
CA LEU A 63 -2.76 6.79 -6.31
C LEU A 63 -2.33 6.10 -7.61
N ALA A 64 -2.38 6.82 -8.75
CA ALA A 64 -1.98 6.25 -10.04
C ALA A 64 -0.56 5.69 -10.00
N LYS A 65 -0.41 4.40 -10.25
CA LYS A 65 0.86 3.66 -10.10
C LYS A 65 1.53 3.86 -8.76
N THR A 66 0.75 3.81 -7.68
CA THR A 66 1.32 3.89 -6.33
C THR A 66 2.42 2.84 -6.13
N GLU A 67 3.51 3.24 -5.49
CA GLU A 67 4.59 2.34 -5.08
C GLU A 67 4.28 1.61 -3.76
N MET A 68 3.16 1.96 -3.11
CA MET A 68 2.74 1.30 -1.87
C MET A 68 2.42 -0.17 -2.14
N PRO A 69 3.01 -1.11 -1.40
CA PRO A 69 2.65 -2.52 -1.49
C PRO A 69 1.18 -2.75 -1.14
N PHE A 70 0.57 -3.82 -1.68
CA PHE A 70 -0.85 -4.12 -1.48
C PHE A 70 -1.28 -4.12 -0.01
N GLU A 71 -0.51 -4.74 0.88
CA GLU A 71 -0.86 -4.80 2.31
C GLU A 71 -0.86 -3.40 2.96
N GLY A 72 0.06 -2.53 2.57
CA GLY A 72 0.07 -1.14 3.00
C GLY A 72 -1.14 -0.37 2.47
N PHE A 73 -1.49 -0.59 1.20
CA PHE A 73 -2.67 -0.01 0.57
C PHE A 73 -3.96 -0.45 1.26
N LYS A 74 -4.11 -1.75 1.51
CA LYS A 74 -5.23 -2.32 2.27
C LYS A 74 -5.27 -1.77 3.69
N GLY A 75 -4.13 -1.73 4.38
CA GLY A 75 -4.01 -1.17 5.72
C GLY A 75 -4.48 0.28 5.78
N GLN A 76 -4.11 1.11 4.79
CA GLN A 76 -4.53 2.50 4.69
C GLN A 76 -6.05 2.64 4.50
N LEU A 77 -6.72 1.73 3.79
CA LEU A 77 -8.19 1.75 3.68
C LEU A 77 -8.87 1.27 4.97
N ARG A 78 -8.29 0.31 5.67
CA ARG A 78 -8.84 -0.24 6.92
C ARG A 78 -8.66 0.69 8.12
N GLN A 79 -7.48 1.30 8.22
CA GLN A 79 -7.08 2.18 9.32
C GLN A 79 -6.37 3.41 8.74
N PRO A 80 -7.14 4.33 8.13
CA PRO A 80 -6.57 5.46 7.43
C PRO A 80 -5.90 6.43 8.39
N ALA A 81 -4.84 7.08 7.90
CA ALA A 81 -4.30 8.28 8.52
C ALA A 81 -5.10 9.51 8.08
N GLN A 82 -5.14 10.52 8.94
CA GLN A 82 -5.76 11.82 8.68
C GLN A 82 -7.27 11.73 8.37
N ASP A 83 -7.75 12.54 7.42
CA ASP A 83 -9.19 12.72 7.14
C ASP A 83 -9.76 11.70 6.15
N MET A 84 -9.00 10.70 5.74
CA MET A 84 -9.50 9.64 4.87
C MET A 84 -10.51 8.77 5.62
N PRO A 85 -11.70 8.48 5.06
CA PRO A 85 -12.66 7.59 5.72
C PRO A 85 -12.14 6.15 5.79
N ALA A 86 -12.46 5.45 6.89
CA ALA A 86 -12.16 4.03 7.05
C ALA A 86 -13.22 3.15 6.36
N TYR A 87 -12.76 2.13 5.66
CA TYR A 87 -13.62 1.14 5.01
C TYR A 87 -13.49 -0.21 5.72
N SER A 88 -14.52 -0.58 6.49
CA SER A 88 -14.58 -1.91 7.13
C SER A 88 -14.82 -3.02 6.11
N GLU A 89 -14.60 -4.27 6.50
CA GLU A 89 -14.88 -5.43 5.63
C GLU A 89 -16.37 -5.54 5.25
N ALA A 90 -17.27 -5.06 6.11
CA ALA A 90 -18.70 -5.04 5.82
C ALA A 90 -19.08 -4.03 4.73
N VAL A 91 -18.26 -2.97 4.55
CA VAL A 91 -18.49 -1.92 3.54
C VAL A 91 -17.73 -2.23 2.25
N MET A 92 -16.50 -2.71 2.35
CA MET A 92 -15.62 -2.98 1.21
C MET A 92 -14.84 -4.26 1.47
N SER A 93 -15.09 -5.31 0.69
CA SER A 93 -14.39 -6.58 0.82
C SER A 93 -12.91 -6.48 0.42
N ASP A 94 -12.08 -7.42 0.87
CA ASP A 94 -10.68 -7.50 0.47
C ASP A 94 -10.51 -7.68 -1.04
N GLN A 95 -11.45 -8.39 -1.69
CA GLN A 95 -11.44 -8.50 -3.15
C GLN A 95 -11.69 -7.16 -3.84
N GLN A 96 -12.63 -6.35 -3.34
CA GLN A 96 -12.85 -5.01 -3.88
C GLN A 96 -11.63 -4.10 -3.68
N ILE A 97 -10.92 -4.24 -2.56
CA ILE A 97 -9.64 -3.54 -2.36
C ILE A 97 -8.59 -3.99 -3.38
N ALA A 98 -8.48 -5.31 -3.63
CA ALA A 98 -7.57 -5.84 -4.64
C ALA A 98 -7.93 -5.33 -6.06
N ASP A 99 -9.22 -5.23 -6.36
CA ASP A 99 -9.70 -4.70 -7.62
C ASP A 99 -9.35 -3.21 -7.78
N ILE A 100 -9.57 -2.40 -6.73
CA ILE A 100 -9.16 -0.97 -6.70
C ILE A 100 -7.64 -0.86 -6.88
N TYR A 101 -6.87 -1.70 -6.19
CA TYR A 101 -5.41 -1.71 -6.32
C TYR A 101 -4.98 -2.02 -7.75
N ALA A 102 -5.58 -3.04 -8.37
CA ALA A 102 -5.34 -3.35 -9.78
C ALA A 102 -5.71 -2.17 -10.70
N PHE A 103 -6.82 -1.47 -10.42
CA PHE A 103 -7.20 -0.27 -11.17
C PHE A 103 -6.15 0.83 -11.04
N VAL A 104 -5.75 1.23 -9.83
CA VAL A 104 -4.78 2.33 -9.65
C VAL A 104 -3.41 1.97 -10.22
N GLN A 105 -3.02 0.69 -10.20
CA GLN A 105 -1.80 0.21 -10.84
C GLN A 105 -1.88 0.24 -12.38
N SER A 106 -3.07 0.11 -12.96
CA SER A 106 -3.28 0.18 -14.42
C SER A 106 -3.24 1.59 -14.98
N LEU A 107 -3.37 2.59 -14.10
CA LEU A 107 -3.40 4.00 -14.53
C LEU A 107 -2.01 4.48 -14.96
N PRO A 108 -1.92 5.43 -15.91
CA PRO A 108 -0.65 6.07 -16.20
C PRO A 108 -0.17 6.85 -14.98
N GLY A 109 1.09 6.65 -14.60
CA GLY A 109 1.74 7.43 -13.53
C GLY A 109 1.87 8.93 -13.89
N ARG A 110 2.44 9.71 -13.00
CA ARG A 110 2.77 11.10 -13.27
C ARG A 110 3.69 11.21 -14.51
N ARG A 111 3.40 12.15 -15.37
CA ARG A 111 4.29 12.46 -16.49
C ARG A 111 5.55 13.11 -15.93
N ASP A 112 6.71 12.73 -16.46
CA ASP A 112 7.96 13.43 -16.17
C ASP A 112 7.82 14.90 -16.61
N PRO A 113 8.04 15.88 -15.73
CA PRO A 113 8.01 17.29 -16.10
C PRO A 113 8.91 17.64 -17.29
N LYS A 114 10.04 16.95 -17.43
CA LYS A 114 10.95 17.11 -18.57
C LYS A 114 10.34 16.69 -19.90
N SER A 115 9.32 15.83 -19.89
CA SER A 115 8.59 15.43 -21.10
C SER A 115 7.52 16.43 -21.54
N ILE A 116 7.30 17.50 -20.77
CA ILE A 116 6.28 18.51 -21.03
C ILE A 116 6.95 19.75 -21.62
N ALA A 117 6.88 19.91 -22.94
CA ALA A 117 7.63 20.94 -23.67
C ALA A 117 7.42 22.34 -23.09
N ILE A 118 6.19 22.72 -22.73
CA ILE A 118 5.87 24.06 -22.20
C ILE A 118 6.53 24.37 -20.83
N LEU A 119 6.98 23.34 -20.09
CA LEU A 119 7.66 23.52 -18.82
C LEU A 119 9.18 23.62 -18.96
N ASN A 120 9.72 23.45 -20.17
CA ASN A 120 11.16 23.38 -20.43
C ASN A 120 11.65 24.46 -21.39
N ASN A 121 10.88 25.53 -21.57
CA ASN A 121 11.24 26.73 -22.35
C ASN A 121 11.91 27.79 -21.46
#